data_04ac9a5c5659e31eb0a6576f4ee9ef85
#
_entry.id   04ac9a5c5659e31eb0a6576f4ee9ef85
#
_cell.length_a   1.000
_cell.length_b   1.000
_cell.length_c   1.000
_cell.angle_alpha   90.00
_cell.angle_beta   90.00
_cell.angle_gamma   90.00
#
_symmetry.space_group_name_H-M   'P 1'
#
loop_
_entity.id
_entity.type
_entity.pdbx_description
1 polymer ?
#
loop_
_entity_poly.entity_id
_entity_poly.type
_entity_poly.pdbx_seq_one_letter_code
_entity_poly.pdbx_strand_id
1 'polypeptide(L)'
;MKKIVLTALLAITLLPVASIAQLVIRIGPPEHAVEVPGPVPTPGYVWTVGYQRWDTDHYTWVPGSYQEPPHPDAVWLPHHWEQKDGNWILVDGRWK
;
A
#
# COMPACT_ATOMS: atom_id res chain seq x y z
N MET A 1 -11.44 12.33 -59.56
CA MET A 1 -11.29 12.33 -58.95
C MET A 1 -11.11 12.02 -58.02
N LYS A 2 -11.12 11.89 -57.47
CA LYS A 2 -10.92 11.74 -56.63
C LYS A 2 -10.79 11.41 -55.64
N LYS A 3 -10.75 11.30 -54.95
CA LYS A 3 -10.56 11.11 -54.08
C LYS A 3 -10.41 10.74 -53.07
N ILE A 4 -10.27 10.56 -52.39
CA ILE A 4 -10.06 10.31 -51.53
C ILE A 4 -9.89 9.98 -50.53
N VAL A 5 -9.81 9.89 -49.96
CA VAL A 5 -9.63 9.72 -48.98
C VAL A 5 -9.47 9.28 -48.03
N LEU A 6 -9.33 9.19 -47.46
CA LEU A 6 -9.08 8.90 -46.42
C LEU A 6 -8.98 8.55 -45.46
N THR A 7 -8.94 8.48 -44.98
CA THR A 7 -8.82 8.29 -44.08
C THR A 7 -8.60 7.91 -43.06
N ALA A 8 -8.47 7.86 -42.65
CA ALA A 8 -8.24 7.65 -41.67
C ALA A 8 -8.05 7.31 -40.70
N LEU A 9 -7.95 7.32 -40.24
CA LEU A 9 -7.71 7.11 -39.27
C LEU A 9 -7.57 6.80 -38.25
N LEU A 10 -7.56 6.72 -37.78
CA LEU A 10 -7.38 6.54 -36.83
C LEU A 10 -7.21 6.16 -35.87
N ALA A 11 -7.14 6.09 -35.48
CA ALA A 11 -6.96 5.84 -34.64
C ALA A 11 -6.77 5.53 -33.69
N ILE A 12 -6.60 5.58 -33.21
CA ILE A 12 -6.37 5.34 -32.32
C ILE A 12 -6.18 5.13 -31.34
N THR A 13 -6.14 5.18 -30.89
CA THR A 13 -5.89 5.04 -29.98
C THR A 13 -5.85 4.78 -28.96
N LEU A 14 -5.75 4.68 -28.57
CA LEU A 14 -5.73 4.52 -27.58
C LEU A 14 -5.34 4.05 -26.71
N LEU A 15 -5.09 4.10 -26.04
CA LEU A 15 -4.68 3.74 -25.18
C LEU A 15 -4.72 3.58 -24.16
N PRO A 16 -4.50 3.31 -23.59
CA PRO A 16 -4.55 2.94 -22.64
C PRO A 16 -4.33 3.20 -21.71
N VAL A 17 -4.21 3.38 -21.16
CA VAL A 17 -4.15 3.56 -20.33
C VAL A 17 -4.01 3.10 -19.39
N ALA A 18 -4.09 2.96 -19.11
CA ALA A 18 -4.11 2.59 -18.26
C ALA A 18 -3.65 2.20 -17.50
N SER A 19 -3.23 2.06 -17.40
CA SER A 19 -2.79 1.57 -16.78
C SER A 19 -2.77 1.64 -15.71
N ILE A 20 -3.06 1.80 -15.22
CA ILE A 20 -3.14 1.84 -14.30
C ILE A 20 -3.23 1.26 -13.50
N ALA A 21 -2.95 0.95 -13.42
CA ALA A 21 -2.75 0.51 -12.62
C ALA A 21 -3.27 0.03 -11.46
N GLN A 22 -4.10 -0.64 -11.45
CA GLN A 22 -4.52 -1.27 -10.41
C GLN A 22 -3.70 -2.43 -10.16
N LEU A 23 -2.90 -2.45 -9.15
CA LEU A 23 -2.16 -3.60 -8.73
C LEU A 23 -3.12 -4.57 -8.09
N VAL A 24 -3.15 -5.78 -8.57
CA VAL A 24 -4.00 -6.83 -8.02
C VAL A 24 -3.12 -7.81 -7.26
N ILE A 25 -3.30 -7.87 -5.94
CA ILE A 25 -2.56 -8.78 -5.09
C ILE A 25 -3.50 -9.89 -4.66
N ARG A 26 -3.24 -11.11 -5.13
CA ARG A 26 -4.12 -12.23 -4.85
C ARG A 26 -3.63 -13.15 -3.76
N ILE A 27 -2.39 -13.01 -3.37
CA ILE A 27 -1.80 -13.83 -2.32
C ILE A 27 -1.81 -13.03 -1.04
N GLY A 28 -2.40 -13.58 0.01
CA GLY A 28 -2.47 -12.89 1.29
C GLY A 28 -1.10 -12.71 1.92
N PRO A 29 -0.97 -11.74 2.83
CA PRO A 29 0.30 -11.49 3.49
C PRO A 29 0.67 -12.63 4.44
N PRO A 30 1.97 -12.89 4.61
CA PRO A 30 2.40 -13.83 5.63
C PRO A 30 2.09 -13.30 7.03
N GLU A 31 2.22 -14.16 8.01
CA GLU A 31 2.01 -13.73 9.38
C GLU A 31 3.01 -12.65 9.77
N HIS A 32 2.62 -11.82 10.72
CA HIS A 32 3.52 -10.81 11.24
C HIS A 32 4.71 -11.47 11.90
N ALA A 33 5.87 -10.88 11.72
CA ALA A 33 7.04 -11.30 12.45
C ALA A 33 6.83 -11.01 13.93
N VAL A 34 7.41 -11.86 14.78
CA VAL A 34 7.35 -11.63 16.22
C VAL A 34 8.40 -10.58 16.54
N GLU A 35 7.94 -9.45 17.07
CA GLU A 35 8.83 -8.36 17.44
C GLU A 35 8.75 -8.11 18.92
N VAL A 36 9.90 -7.91 19.54
CA VAL A 36 9.97 -7.53 20.93
C VAL A 36 10.52 -6.11 20.96
N PRO A 37 9.65 -5.13 21.24
CA PRO A 37 10.13 -3.74 21.30
C PRO A 37 11.17 -3.61 22.41
N GLY A 38 12.24 -2.90 22.11
CA GLY A 38 13.22 -2.57 23.12
C GLY A 38 12.70 -1.51 24.06
N PRO A 39 13.55 -0.96 24.92
CA PRO A 39 13.13 0.09 25.83
C PRO A 39 12.71 1.35 25.08
N VAL A 40 11.76 2.06 25.65
CA VAL A 40 11.26 3.29 25.05
C VAL A 40 12.39 4.33 25.03
N PRO A 41 12.76 4.86 23.86
CA PRO A 41 13.89 5.79 23.76
C PRO A 41 13.61 7.15 24.41
N THR A 42 12.35 7.56 24.39
CA THR A 42 11.93 8.83 24.95
C THR A 42 10.54 8.63 25.56
N PRO A 43 10.32 9.12 26.79
CA PRO A 43 9.00 8.96 27.40
C PRO A 43 7.90 9.54 26.50
N GLY A 44 6.81 8.81 26.41
CA GLY A 44 5.67 9.24 25.59
C GLY A 44 5.68 8.72 24.17
N TYR A 45 6.79 8.15 23.71
CA TYR A 45 6.82 7.56 22.38
C TYR A 45 5.98 6.29 22.36
N VAL A 46 5.39 6.02 21.20
CA VAL A 46 4.46 4.92 21.03
C VAL A 46 5.08 3.90 20.07
N TRP A 47 4.98 2.61 20.42
CA TRP A 47 5.43 1.55 19.54
C TRP A 47 4.43 1.39 18.41
N THR A 48 4.91 1.57 17.17
CA THR A 48 4.10 1.34 15.98
C THR A 48 4.53 -0.01 15.41
N VAL A 49 3.63 -0.98 15.44
CA VAL A 49 3.98 -2.35 15.04
C VAL A 49 4.36 -2.41 13.58
N GLY A 50 5.22 -3.36 13.25
CA GLY A 50 5.61 -3.59 11.87
C GLY A 50 4.48 -4.16 11.04
N TYR A 51 4.71 -4.27 9.77
CA TYR A 51 3.70 -4.78 8.85
C TYR A 51 4.36 -5.33 7.60
N GLN A 52 3.60 -6.08 6.81
CA GLN A 52 4.09 -6.57 5.52
C GLN A 52 3.79 -5.53 4.46
N ARG A 53 4.80 -5.18 3.68
CA ARG A 53 4.68 -4.27 2.54
C ARG A 53 4.74 -5.09 1.27
N TRP A 54 4.01 -4.69 0.26
CA TRP A 54 4.09 -5.35 -1.04
C TRP A 54 5.16 -4.65 -1.90
N ASP A 55 6.15 -5.45 -2.31
CA ASP A 55 7.23 -4.96 -3.16
C ASP A 55 7.14 -5.62 -4.51
N THR A 56 6.50 -5.00 -5.45
CA THR A 56 6.40 -5.44 -6.85
C THR A 56 5.79 -6.85 -7.01
N ASP A 57 6.41 -7.87 -6.44
CA ASP A 57 5.99 -9.25 -6.61
C ASP A 57 6.09 -10.09 -5.34
N HIS A 58 6.38 -9.50 -4.21
CA HIS A 58 6.50 -10.23 -2.96
C HIS A 58 6.26 -9.32 -1.76
N TYR A 59 6.00 -9.92 -0.62
CA TYR A 59 5.87 -9.20 0.63
C TYR A 59 7.24 -9.03 1.29
N THR A 60 7.42 -7.88 1.92
CA THR A 60 8.63 -7.59 2.69
C THR A 60 8.20 -7.04 4.05
N TRP A 61 8.81 -7.57 5.09
CA TRP A 61 8.50 -7.11 6.45
C TRP A 61 9.12 -5.74 6.71
N VAL A 62 8.28 -4.81 7.17
CA VAL A 62 8.73 -3.48 7.62
C VAL A 62 8.72 -3.52 9.14
N PRO A 63 9.88 -3.39 9.79
CA PRO A 63 9.94 -3.48 11.24
C PRO A 63 9.16 -2.36 11.92
N GLY A 64 8.62 -2.65 13.09
CA GLY A 64 8.01 -1.63 13.92
C GLY A 64 9.05 -0.66 14.46
N SER A 65 8.59 0.45 14.98
CA SER A 65 9.48 1.45 15.55
C SER A 65 8.72 2.30 16.55
N TYR A 66 9.47 2.98 17.41
CA TYR A 66 8.88 3.96 18.30
C TYR A 66 8.71 5.28 17.56
N GLN A 67 7.56 5.90 17.71
CA GLN A 67 7.25 7.16 17.04
C GLN A 67 6.72 8.16 18.06
N GLU A 68 7.00 9.42 17.82
CA GLU A 68 6.45 10.49 18.63
C GLU A 68 5.00 10.72 18.22
N PRO A 69 4.04 10.62 19.13
CA PRO A 69 2.64 10.87 18.77
C PRO A 69 2.44 12.36 18.45
N PRO A 70 1.56 12.68 17.51
CA PRO A 70 1.34 14.07 17.10
C PRO A 70 0.64 14.91 18.16
N HIS A 71 -0.01 14.29 19.13
CA HIS A 71 -0.63 14.98 20.24
C HIS A 71 -0.74 14.03 21.42
N PRO A 72 -0.93 14.53 22.65
CA PRO A 72 -1.13 13.63 23.79
C PRO A 72 -2.34 12.73 23.56
N ASP A 73 -2.26 11.52 24.02
CA ASP A 73 -3.34 10.52 23.88
C ASP A 73 -3.61 10.07 22.46
N ALA A 74 -2.74 10.40 21.51
CA ALA A 74 -2.88 9.87 20.16
C ALA A 74 -2.69 8.37 20.17
N VAL A 75 -3.49 7.68 19.38
CA VAL A 75 -3.46 6.21 19.25
C VAL A 75 -3.02 5.86 17.84
N TRP A 76 -2.07 4.97 17.74
CA TRP A 76 -1.62 4.48 16.43
C TRP A 76 -2.54 3.37 15.95
N LEU A 77 -3.14 3.57 14.77
CA LEU A 77 -3.91 2.56 14.09
C LEU A 77 -3.00 1.91 13.06
N PRO A 78 -2.63 0.64 13.25
CA PRO A 78 -1.57 0.03 12.43
C PRO A 78 -1.95 -0.15 10.97
N HIS A 79 -0.94 -0.20 10.12
CA HIS A 79 -1.12 -0.69 8.76
C HIS A 79 -1.66 -2.10 8.83
N HIS A 80 -2.61 -2.42 7.97
CA HIS A 80 -3.14 -3.77 7.94
C HIS A 80 -3.65 -4.12 6.55
N TRP A 81 -3.78 -5.39 6.29
CA TRP A 81 -4.27 -5.88 5.01
C TRP A 81 -5.71 -6.34 5.15
N GLU A 82 -6.52 -6.02 4.14
CA GLU A 82 -7.91 -6.47 4.06
C GLU A 82 -8.13 -7.19 2.75
N GLN A 83 -8.92 -8.24 2.78
CA GLN A 83 -9.29 -8.96 1.58
C GLN A 83 -10.61 -8.41 1.06
N LYS A 84 -10.64 -8.12 -0.22
CA LYS A 84 -11.84 -7.61 -0.85
C LYS A 84 -11.93 -8.19 -2.24
N ASP A 85 -13.02 -8.91 -2.53
CA ASP A 85 -13.24 -9.53 -3.84
C ASP A 85 -12.08 -10.40 -4.29
N GLY A 86 -11.49 -11.13 -3.36
CA GLY A 86 -10.37 -12.01 -3.65
C GLY A 86 -9.01 -11.32 -3.76
N ASN A 87 -9.00 -9.99 -3.65
CA ASN A 87 -7.76 -9.22 -3.70
C ASN A 87 -7.40 -8.74 -2.31
N TRP A 88 -6.13 -8.49 -2.10
CA TRP A 88 -5.64 -7.98 -0.83
C TRP A 88 -5.24 -6.51 -0.98
N ILE A 89 -5.70 -5.69 -0.06
CA ILE A 89 -5.51 -4.24 -0.09
C ILE A 89 -4.87 -3.81 1.20
N LEU A 90 -3.79 -3.05 1.11
CA LEU A 90 -3.15 -2.48 2.29
C LEU A 90 -3.90 -1.23 2.72
N VAL A 91 -4.30 -1.20 3.99
CA VAL A 91 -4.86 -0.01 4.61
C VAL A 91 -3.73 0.63 5.42
N ASP A 92 -3.39 1.85 5.05
CA ASP A 92 -2.25 2.53 5.68
C ASP A 92 -2.55 2.87 7.14
N GLY A 93 -1.52 2.77 7.95
CA GLY A 93 -1.62 3.17 9.34
C GLY A 93 -1.79 4.67 9.49
N ARG A 94 -2.31 5.08 10.61
CA ARG A 94 -2.52 6.51 10.90
C ARG A 94 -2.68 6.73 12.38
N TRP A 95 -2.51 7.97 12.76
CA TRP A 95 -2.79 8.39 14.14
C TRP A 95 -4.25 8.81 14.27
N LYS A 96 -4.80 8.50 15.44
CA LYS A 96 -6.16 8.89 15.75
C LYS A 96 -6.18 9.81 16.96
#